data_c93d4155d3bc370eb4b5f0f53c1a402b
#
_entry.id   c93d4155d3bc370eb4b5f0f53c1a402b
#
_cell.length_a   1.000
_cell.length_b   1.000
_cell.length_c   1.000
_cell.angle_alpha   90.00
_cell.angle_beta   90.00
_cell.angle_gamma   90.00
#
_symmetry.space_group_name_H-M   'P 1'
#
loop_
_entity.id
_entity.type
_entity.pdbx_description
1 polymer ?
#
loop_
_entity_poly.entity_id
_entity_poly.type
_entity_poly.pdbx_seq_one_letter_code
_entity_poly.pdbx_strand_id
1 'polypeptide(L)'
;LEEMLEQTLLVRSGQHLELSPSGHLLFKYAKQILAINDEVVSRFSKSSVSGQIHFGIPSEFATTLLPKIVGRFAQAYPNVTLEVTCALSKDLLSMSGRLRYDLILALHDDPSSAGSSLVKEDELVWVSSTDSDAHLQAILPLIAAPEGCIYRKRGKEILQKNRKSWRVVYT
;
A
#
# COMPACT_ATOMS: atom_id res chain seq x y z
N LEU A 1 3.87 7.40 31.21
CA LEU A 1 4.32 8.19 30.04
C LEU A 1 3.50 9.48 29.94
N GLU A 2 2.15 9.44 30.06
CA GLU A 2 1.28 10.62 30.08
C GLU A 2 1.65 11.59 31.20
N GLU A 3 1.87 11.06 32.42
CA GLU A 3 2.33 11.85 33.57
C GLU A 3 3.70 12.51 33.31
N MET A 4 4.63 11.78 32.67
CA MET A 4 5.97 12.29 32.39
C MET A 4 5.97 13.39 31.31
N LEU A 5 5.05 13.33 30.39
CA LEU A 5 4.90 14.29 29.30
C LEU A 5 3.90 15.40 29.61
N GLU A 6 3.19 15.28 30.72
CA GLU A 6 2.09 16.17 31.12
C GLU A 6 1.04 16.33 30.01
N GLN A 7 0.80 15.25 29.24
CA GLN A 7 -0.09 15.22 28.07
C GLN A 7 -0.97 13.97 28.09
N THR A 8 -2.23 14.14 27.75
CA THR A 8 -3.13 13.02 27.45
C THR A 8 -2.81 12.48 26.06
N LEU A 9 -2.42 11.23 25.98
CA LEU A 9 -2.07 10.56 24.72
C LEU A 9 -3.20 9.70 24.16
N LEU A 10 -4.03 9.14 25.06
CA LEU A 10 -5.14 8.28 24.72
C LEU A 10 -6.44 8.86 25.26
N VAL A 11 -7.46 8.90 24.41
CA VAL A 11 -8.81 9.34 24.79
C VAL A 11 -9.81 8.21 24.59
N ARG A 12 -10.79 8.13 25.45
CA ARG A 12 -11.89 7.16 25.30
C ARG A 12 -12.97 7.74 24.39
N SER A 13 -13.24 7.07 23.29
CA SER A 13 -14.35 7.34 22.38
C SER A 13 -15.33 6.15 22.45
N GLY A 14 -16.32 6.24 23.33
CA GLY A 14 -17.25 5.13 23.60
C GLY A 14 -16.55 3.91 24.20
N GLN A 15 -16.57 2.77 23.49
CA GLN A 15 -15.90 1.52 23.89
C GLN A 15 -14.47 1.38 23.32
N HIS A 16 -13.99 2.35 22.55
CA HIS A 16 -12.68 2.31 21.92
C HIS A 16 -11.73 3.33 22.52
N LEU A 17 -10.42 3.03 22.43
CA LEU A 17 -9.33 3.94 22.75
C LEU A 17 -8.81 4.54 21.46
N GLU A 18 -8.73 5.87 21.41
CA GLU A 18 -8.22 6.63 20.28
C GLU A 18 -7.03 7.48 20.71
N LEU A 19 -6.16 7.80 19.74
CA LEU A 19 -5.05 8.70 20.00
C LEU A 19 -5.55 10.15 20.08
N SER A 20 -5.13 10.88 21.10
CA SER A 20 -5.27 12.33 21.14
C SER A 20 -4.37 13.02 20.07
N PRO A 21 -4.49 14.32 19.81
CA PRO A 21 -3.53 15.05 18.97
C PRO A 21 -2.07 14.88 19.43
N SER A 22 -1.82 14.94 20.75
CA SER A 22 -0.51 14.67 21.34
C SER A 22 -0.10 13.20 21.19
N GLY A 23 -1.06 12.28 21.28
CA GLY A 23 -0.87 10.86 21.02
C GLY A 23 -0.44 10.58 19.58
N HIS A 24 -1.07 11.21 18.59
CA HIS A 24 -0.67 11.10 17.18
C HIS A 24 0.76 11.62 16.94
N LEU A 25 1.11 12.75 17.56
CA LEU A 25 2.46 13.31 17.47
C LEU A 25 3.48 12.35 18.07
N LEU A 26 3.24 11.86 19.29
CA LEU A 26 4.12 10.89 19.94
C LEU A 26 4.24 9.60 19.13
N PHE A 27 3.15 9.07 18.60
CA PHE A 27 3.15 7.85 17.79
C PHE A 27 4.05 7.97 16.56
N LYS A 28 4.03 9.14 15.90
CA LYS A 28 4.93 9.43 14.77
C LYS A 28 6.40 9.35 15.18
N TYR A 29 6.78 9.99 16.29
CA TYR A 29 8.16 9.97 16.79
C TYR A 29 8.55 8.62 17.38
N ALA A 30 7.65 7.94 18.07
CA ALA A 30 7.90 6.60 18.61
C ALA A 30 8.24 5.60 17.49
N LYS A 31 7.52 5.64 16.36
CA LYS A 31 7.88 4.83 15.18
C LYS A 31 9.29 5.12 14.66
N GLN A 32 9.71 6.38 14.64
CA GLN A 32 11.05 6.75 14.20
C GLN A 32 12.12 6.25 15.17
N ILE A 33 11.89 6.39 16.48
CA ILE A 33 12.81 5.91 17.52
C ILE A 33 12.97 4.40 17.44
N LEU A 34 11.86 3.66 17.32
CA LEU A 34 11.90 2.20 17.19
C LEU A 34 12.64 1.78 15.91
N ALA A 35 12.41 2.45 14.79
CA ALA A 35 13.13 2.15 13.55
C ALA A 35 14.64 2.36 13.68
N ILE A 36 15.08 3.43 14.37
CA ILE A 36 16.50 3.68 14.65
C ILE A 36 17.05 2.62 15.61
N ASN A 37 16.30 2.25 16.65
CA ASN A 37 16.68 1.19 17.58
C ASN A 37 16.89 -0.14 16.84
N ASP A 38 15.93 -0.53 15.99
CA ASP A 38 16.01 -1.76 15.21
C ASP A 38 17.20 -1.74 14.24
N GLU A 39 17.48 -0.59 13.62
CA GLU A 39 18.68 -0.40 12.79
C GLU A 39 19.96 -0.60 13.61
N VAL A 40 20.07 0.01 14.80
CA VAL A 40 21.23 -0.16 15.68
C VAL A 40 21.38 -1.61 16.11
N VAL A 41 20.30 -2.24 16.59
CA VAL A 41 20.34 -3.65 17.00
C VAL A 41 20.77 -4.55 15.84
N SER A 42 20.28 -4.31 14.63
CA SER A 42 20.65 -5.10 13.45
C SER A 42 22.14 -4.96 13.08
N ARG A 43 22.71 -3.77 13.25
CA ARG A 43 24.15 -3.52 12.98
C ARG A 43 25.07 -4.18 13.98
N PHE A 44 24.61 -4.39 15.23
CA PHE A 44 25.41 -4.98 16.30
C PHE A 44 25.09 -6.47 16.55
N SER A 45 23.94 -6.95 16.10
CA SER A 45 23.63 -8.37 16.19
C SER A 45 24.50 -9.16 15.19
N LYS A 46 25.35 -10.05 15.74
CA LYS A 46 26.20 -10.95 14.97
C LYS A 46 25.42 -12.07 14.25
N SER A 47 24.11 -12.11 14.38
CA SER A 47 23.30 -13.07 13.65
C SER A 47 23.16 -12.58 12.20
N SER A 48 23.97 -13.12 11.34
CA SER A 48 23.89 -12.91 9.90
C SER A 48 22.56 -13.51 9.39
N VAL A 49 21.48 -12.73 9.48
CA VAL A 49 20.25 -13.09 8.78
C VAL A 49 20.60 -13.22 7.32
N SER A 50 20.44 -14.41 6.79
CA SER A 50 20.73 -14.73 5.39
C SER A 50 19.60 -15.55 4.82
N GLY A 51 19.40 -15.48 3.53
CA GLY A 51 18.36 -16.22 2.84
C GLY A 51 17.86 -15.49 1.61
N GLN A 52 16.71 -15.92 1.13
CA GLN A 52 16.04 -15.32 -0.01
C GLN A 52 14.61 -14.99 0.35
N ILE A 53 14.15 -13.82 -0.07
CA ILE A 53 12.75 -13.36 0.08
C ILE A 53 12.19 -13.13 -1.31
N HIS A 54 11.08 -13.80 -1.61
CA HIS A 54 10.29 -13.56 -2.83
C HIS A 54 9.18 -12.58 -2.53
N PHE A 55 9.29 -11.38 -3.09
CA PHE A 55 8.36 -10.28 -2.87
C PHE A 55 7.49 -10.03 -4.12
N GLY A 56 6.18 -10.20 -3.98
CA GLY A 56 5.19 -9.88 -5.00
C GLY A 56 4.64 -8.46 -4.83
N ILE A 57 4.65 -7.64 -5.89
CA ILE A 57 4.20 -6.25 -5.82
C ILE A 57 3.59 -5.80 -7.16
N PRO A 58 2.52 -4.99 -7.20
CA PRO A 58 2.02 -4.39 -8.43
C PRO A 58 3.03 -3.39 -9.01
N SER A 59 3.09 -3.32 -10.35
CA SER A 59 4.09 -2.51 -11.07
C SER A 59 4.07 -1.04 -10.67
N GLU A 60 2.89 -0.46 -10.45
CA GLU A 60 2.74 0.93 -10.04
C GLU A 60 3.38 1.25 -8.69
N PHE A 61 3.37 0.29 -7.75
CA PHE A 61 4.07 0.44 -6.48
C PHE A 61 5.55 0.13 -6.58
N ALA A 62 5.93 -0.79 -7.47
CA ALA A 62 7.32 -1.11 -7.71
C ALA A 62 8.11 0.13 -8.10
N THR A 63 7.60 0.94 -9.03
CA THR A 63 8.27 2.17 -9.49
C THR A 63 8.44 3.23 -8.41
N THR A 64 7.52 3.32 -7.46
CA THR A 64 7.51 4.37 -6.43
C THR A 64 8.11 3.95 -5.10
N LEU A 65 7.94 2.68 -4.70
CA LEU A 65 8.33 2.17 -3.40
C LEU A 65 9.69 1.47 -3.42
N LEU A 66 9.98 0.64 -4.44
CA LEU A 66 11.20 -0.16 -4.45
C LEU A 66 12.47 0.69 -4.37
N PRO A 67 12.64 1.81 -5.09
CA PRO A 67 13.84 2.63 -4.96
C PRO A 67 14.11 3.12 -3.54
N LYS A 68 13.03 3.34 -2.76
CA LYS A 68 13.12 3.81 -1.38
C LYS A 68 13.39 2.69 -0.36
N ILE A 69 12.94 1.49 -0.65
CA ILE A 69 12.97 0.34 0.27
C ILE A 69 14.21 -0.51 0.04
N VAL A 70 14.53 -0.84 -1.21
CA VAL A 70 15.59 -1.80 -1.55
C VAL A 70 16.95 -1.35 -1.03
N GLY A 71 17.30 -0.06 -1.19
CA GLY A 71 18.59 0.46 -0.71
C GLY A 71 18.75 0.31 0.81
N ARG A 72 17.72 0.65 1.58
CA ARG A 72 17.73 0.51 3.04
C ARG A 72 17.74 -0.95 3.46
N PHE A 73 16.95 -1.78 2.80
CA PHE A 73 16.90 -3.22 3.07
C PHE A 73 18.25 -3.90 2.81
N ALA A 74 18.86 -3.64 1.66
CA ALA A 74 20.17 -4.21 1.32
C ALA A 74 21.29 -3.77 2.28
N GLN A 75 21.23 -2.53 2.78
CA GLN A 75 22.18 -2.08 3.80
C GLN A 75 21.95 -2.75 5.15
N ALA A 76 20.70 -2.96 5.56
CA ALA A 76 20.36 -3.58 6.83
C ALA A 76 20.59 -5.10 6.81
N TYR A 77 20.37 -5.75 5.66
CA TYR A 77 20.43 -7.20 5.50
C TYR A 77 21.27 -7.63 4.29
N PRO A 78 22.60 -7.41 4.31
CA PRO A 78 23.47 -7.62 3.15
C PRO A 78 23.54 -9.07 2.68
N ASN A 79 23.17 -10.02 3.53
CA ASN A 79 23.19 -11.45 3.22
C ASN A 79 21.80 -11.99 2.83
N VAL A 80 20.80 -11.14 2.67
CA VAL A 80 19.46 -11.52 2.22
C VAL A 80 19.27 -11.08 0.77
N THR A 81 18.93 -12.04 -0.09
CA THR A 81 18.54 -11.76 -1.48
C THR A 81 17.06 -11.42 -1.53
N LEU A 82 16.72 -10.26 -2.09
CA LEU A 82 15.34 -9.85 -2.35
C LEU A 82 15.03 -10.05 -3.83
N GLU A 83 14.20 -11.05 -4.14
CA GLU A 83 13.66 -11.29 -5.48
C GLU A 83 12.29 -10.62 -5.61
N VAL A 84 12.14 -9.69 -6.55
CA VAL A 84 10.89 -8.95 -6.72
C VAL A 84 10.19 -9.35 -8.01
N THR A 85 8.94 -9.73 -7.90
CA THR A 85 8.06 -10.02 -9.05
C THR A 85 6.92 -9.00 -9.12
N CYS A 86 6.77 -8.38 -10.31
CA CYS A 86 5.67 -7.47 -10.58
C CYS A 86 4.52 -8.22 -11.27
N ALA A 87 3.31 -8.16 -10.68
CA ALA A 87 2.12 -8.76 -11.25
C ALA A 87 0.85 -8.03 -10.79
N LEU A 88 -0.30 -8.32 -11.39
CA LEU A 88 -1.58 -7.78 -10.93
C LEU A 88 -1.93 -8.32 -9.54
N SER A 89 -2.57 -7.49 -8.72
CA SER A 89 -2.96 -7.89 -7.35
C SER A 89 -3.79 -9.18 -7.31
N LYS A 90 -4.66 -9.42 -8.30
CA LYS A 90 -5.43 -10.66 -8.39
C LYS A 90 -4.55 -11.91 -8.53
N ASP A 91 -3.45 -11.80 -9.31
CA ASP A 91 -2.55 -12.91 -9.55
C ASP A 91 -1.66 -13.15 -8.34
N LEU A 92 -1.19 -12.07 -7.70
CA LEU A 92 -0.43 -12.13 -6.45
C LEU A 92 -1.24 -12.77 -5.31
N LEU A 93 -2.51 -12.44 -5.19
CA LEU A 93 -3.42 -12.95 -4.14
C LEU A 93 -4.05 -14.30 -4.48
N SER A 94 -3.82 -14.84 -5.67
CA SER A 94 -4.28 -16.18 -6.05
C SER A 94 -3.65 -17.26 -5.17
N MET A 95 -4.23 -18.47 -5.16
CA MET A 95 -3.65 -19.60 -4.40
C MET A 95 -2.19 -19.89 -4.81
N SER A 96 -1.90 -19.87 -6.12
CA SER A 96 -0.54 -20.06 -6.63
C SER A 96 0.39 -18.92 -6.26
N GLY A 97 -0.10 -17.67 -6.25
CA GLY A 97 0.67 -16.50 -5.82
C GLY A 97 1.03 -16.58 -4.34
N ARG A 98 0.07 -16.90 -3.48
CA ARG A 98 0.30 -17.04 -2.02
C ARG A 98 1.30 -18.13 -1.66
N LEU A 99 1.41 -19.17 -2.46
CA LEU A 99 2.40 -20.24 -2.25
C LEU A 99 3.78 -19.88 -2.80
N ARG A 100 3.86 -18.90 -3.69
CA ARG A 100 5.10 -18.51 -4.38
C ARG A 100 5.86 -17.39 -3.68
N TYR A 101 5.17 -16.50 -3.01
CA TYR A 101 5.76 -15.31 -2.42
C TYR A 101 5.76 -15.38 -0.89
N ASP A 102 6.88 -14.98 -0.29
CA ASP A 102 7.01 -14.87 1.17
C ASP A 102 6.32 -13.57 1.67
N LEU A 103 6.31 -12.54 0.82
CA LEU A 103 5.65 -11.26 1.10
C LEU A 103 4.91 -10.77 -0.14
N ILE A 104 3.70 -10.29 0.04
CA ILE A 104 2.90 -9.70 -1.03
C ILE A 104 2.42 -8.32 -0.59
N LEU A 105 2.71 -7.29 -1.39
CA LEU A 105 1.97 -6.04 -1.37
C LEU A 105 0.91 -6.11 -2.48
N ALA A 106 -0.33 -5.82 -2.18
CA ALA A 106 -1.40 -5.88 -3.15
C ALA A 106 -2.47 -4.82 -2.88
N LEU A 107 -3.18 -4.43 -3.91
CA LEU A 107 -4.38 -3.62 -3.78
C LEU A 107 -5.55 -4.51 -3.34
N HIS A 108 -6.36 -3.99 -2.45
CA HIS A 108 -7.60 -4.61 -2.01
C HIS A 108 -8.77 -3.66 -2.20
N ASP A 109 -9.93 -4.19 -2.61
CA ASP A 109 -11.13 -3.37 -2.85
C ASP A 109 -11.94 -3.10 -1.58
N ASP A 110 -11.66 -3.81 -0.50
CA ASP A 110 -12.27 -3.59 0.80
C ASP A 110 -11.18 -3.45 1.88
N PRO A 111 -10.85 -2.21 2.30
CA PRO A 111 -9.86 -1.98 3.35
C PRO A 111 -10.20 -2.70 4.66
N SER A 112 -11.49 -2.85 4.98
CA SER A 112 -11.92 -3.49 6.24
C SER A 112 -11.53 -4.96 6.32
N SER A 113 -11.41 -5.64 5.19
CA SER A 113 -11.00 -7.05 5.12
C SER A 113 -9.48 -7.25 5.27
N ALA A 114 -8.69 -6.20 5.13
CA ALA A 114 -7.24 -6.27 5.27
C ALA A 114 -6.78 -6.37 6.74
N GLY A 115 -7.62 -5.95 7.69
CA GLY A 115 -7.30 -6.01 9.13
C GLY A 115 -5.99 -5.31 9.46
N SER A 116 -5.13 -5.98 10.23
CA SER A 116 -3.82 -5.46 10.63
C SER A 116 -2.79 -5.38 9.48
N SER A 117 -3.11 -5.93 8.33
CA SER A 117 -2.24 -5.90 7.14
C SER A 117 -2.45 -4.66 6.26
N LEU A 118 -3.37 -3.77 6.63
CA LEU A 118 -3.58 -2.52 5.89
C LEU A 118 -2.37 -1.60 6.04
N VAL A 119 -1.71 -1.30 4.91
CA VAL A 119 -0.55 -0.41 4.86
C VAL A 119 -0.96 1.04 4.62
N LYS A 120 -1.89 1.25 3.68
CA LYS A 120 -2.40 2.57 3.32
C LYS A 120 -3.77 2.44 2.66
N GLU A 121 -4.64 3.37 2.95
CA GLU A 121 -5.87 3.62 2.21
C GLU A 121 -5.71 4.88 1.36
N ASP A 122 -6.24 4.86 0.13
CA ASP A 122 -6.17 5.99 -0.80
C ASP A 122 -7.45 6.06 -1.65
N GLU A 123 -7.78 7.25 -2.12
CA GLU A 123 -8.95 7.48 -2.95
C GLU A 123 -8.61 7.38 -4.44
N LEU A 124 -9.52 6.82 -5.22
CA LEU A 124 -9.43 6.84 -6.67
C LEU A 124 -10.08 8.08 -7.23
N VAL A 125 -9.38 8.75 -8.13
CA VAL A 125 -9.87 9.94 -8.83
C VAL A 125 -9.92 9.71 -10.34
N TRP A 126 -10.93 10.31 -10.99
CA TRP A 126 -10.98 10.38 -12.44
C TRP A 126 -10.05 11.48 -12.94
N VAL A 127 -9.28 11.18 -13.96
CA VAL A 127 -8.36 12.13 -14.59
C VAL A 127 -8.73 12.29 -16.05
N SER A 128 -8.77 13.53 -16.53
CA SER A 128 -8.99 13.88 -17.93
C SER A 128 -7.99 14.95 -18.35
N SER A 129 -7.68 15.04 -19.65
CA SER A 129 -6.92 16.17 -20.19
C SER A 129 -7.75 17.45 -20.06
N THR A 130 -7.09 18.58 -19.79
CA THR A 130 -7.68 19.92 -19.82
C THR A 130 -8.08 20.34 -21.24
N ASP A 131 -7.41 19.76 -22.26
CA ASP A 131 -7.59 20.10 -23.66
C ASP A 131 -8.59 19.17 -24.39
N SER A 132 -9.38 18.40 -23.61
CA SER A 132 -10.28 17.40 -24.18
C SER A 132 -11.65 17.40 -23.47
N ASP A 133 -12.70 17.40 -24.27
CA ASP A 133 -14.09 17.24 -23.84
C ASP A 133 -14.54 15.76 -23.76
N ALA A 134 -13.59 14.83 -23.70
CA ALA A 134 -13.88 13.40 -23.63
C ALA A 134 -14.84 13.04 -22.49
N HIS A 135 -14.73 13.70 -21.35
CA HIS A 135 -15.56 13.51 -20.17
C HIS A 135 -17.02 13.97 -20.35
N LEU A 136 -17.32 14.77 -21.37
CA LEU A 136 -18.67 15.26 -21.71
C LEU A 136 -19.40 14.38 -22.73
N GLN A 137 -18.71 13.40 -23.32
CA GLN A 137 -19.31 12.54 -24.34
C GLN A 137 -20.38 11.61 -23.74
N ALA A 138 -21.43 11.32 -24.52
CA ALA A 138 -22.50 10.40 -24.10
C ALA A 138 -21.98 8.98 -23.84
N ILE A 139 -20.96 8.54 -24.59
CA ILE A 139 -20.23 7.30 -24.36
C ILE A 139 -18.79 7.68 -23.99
N LEU A 140 -18.45 7.52 -22.72
CA LEU A 140 -17.14 7.91 -22.20
C LEU A 140 -16.02 7.05 -22.81
N PRO A 141 -15.03 7.66 -23.49
CA PRO A 141 -13.85 6.94 -23.93
C PRO A 141 -12.88 6.77 -22.74
N LEU A 142 -12.58 5.54 -22.37
CA LEU A 142 -11.74 5.23 -21.22
C LEU A 142 -10.38 4.69 -21.66
N ILE A 143 -9.33 5.20 -21.04
CA ILE A 143 -8.04 4.53 -20.92
C ILE A 143 -8.11 3.73 -19.62
N ALA A 144 -7.94 2.43 -19.70
CA ALA A 144 -8.10 1.56 -18.54
C ALA A 144 -7.00 0.51 -18.49
N ALA A 145 -6.59 0.14 -17.28
CA ALA A 145 -5.68 -0.97 -17.07
C ALA A 145 -6.24 -2.30 -17.61
N PRO A 146 -5.41 -3.33 -17.79
CA PRO A 146 -5.85 -4.66 -18.24
C PRO A 146 -6.99 -5.26 -17.43
N GLU A 147 -7.71 -6.21 -17.99
CA GLU A 147 -8.74 -6.96 -17.26
C GLU A 147 -8.15 -7.66 -16.03
N GLY A 148 -8.89 -7.57 -14.92
CA GLY A 148 -8.45 -8.06 -13.61
C GLY A 148 -7.72 -7.02 -12.77
N CYS A 149 -7.44 -5.83 -13.29
CA CYS A 149 -6.97 -4.72 -12.47
C CYS A 149 -8.11 -4.17 -11.61
N ILE A 150 -7.82 -3.92 -10.35
CA ILE A 150 -8.79 -3.43 -9.37
C ILE A 150 -9.29 -2.01 -9.71
N TYR A 151 -8.43 -1.15 -10.25
CA TYR A 151 -8.82 0.20 -10.69
C TYR A 151 -9.87 0.13 -11.80
N ARG A 152 -9.66 -0.75 -12.79
CA ARG A 152 -10.63 -0.98 -13.87
C ARG A 152 -11.95 -1.51 -13.33
N LYS A 153 -11.91 -2.48 -12.40
CA LYS A 153 -13.11 -3.03 -11.75
C LYS A 153 -13.90 -1.91 -11.07
N ARG A 154 -13.28 -1.15 -10.19
CA ARG A 154 -13.92 -0.06 -9.44
C ARG A 154 -14.44 1.05 -10.36
N GLY A 155 -13.67 1.44 -11.37
CA GLY A 155 -14.11 2.41 -12.36
C GLY A 155 -15.37 1.98 -13.08
N LYS A 156 -15.44 0.72 -13.55
CA LYS A 156 -16.63 0.14 -14.19
C LYS A 156 -17.84 0.13 -13.26
N GLU A 157 -17.67 -0.29 -12.00
CA GLU A 157 -18.74 -0.33 -11.01
C GLU A 157 -19.33 1.08 -10.73
N ILE A 158 -18.49 2.10 -10.62
CA ILE A 158 -18.93 3.48 -10.42
C ILE A 158 -19.69 4.00 -11.63
N LEU A 159 -19.21 3.73 -12.86
CA LEU A 159 -19.90 4.15 -14.09
C LEU A 159 -21.25 3.45 -14.23
N GLN A 160 -21.34 2.16 -13.94
CA GLN A 160 -22.59 1.41 -13.94
C GLN A 160 -23.59 1.96 -12.91
N LYS A 161 -23.13 2.23 -11.68
CA LYS A 161 -23.96 2.82 -10.62
C LYS A 161 -24.53 4.19 -11.04
N ASN A 162 -23.76 4.97 -11.78
CA ASN A 162 -24.18 6.27 -12.29
C ASN A 162 -24.84 6.22 -13.68
N ARG A 163 -25.14 5.03 -14.19
CA ARG A 163 -25.79 4.81 -15.50
C ARG A 163 -25.06 5.52 -16.65
N LYS A 164 -23.75 5.62 -16.59
CA LYS A 164 -22.92 6.18 -17.64
C LYS A 164 -22.51 5.10 -18.62
N SER A 165 -22.70 5.37 -19.92
CA SER A 165 -22.17 4.53 -21.00
C SER A 165 -20.70 4.82 -21.23
N TRP A 166 -19.91 3.79 -21.50
CA TRP A 166 -18.48 3.90 -21.71
C TRP A 166 -17.96 2.84 -22.68
N ARG A 167 -16.82 3.11 -23.27
CA ARG A 167 -16.03 2.17 -24.04
C ARG A 167 -14.55 2.30 -23.71
N VAL A 168 -13.82 1.20 -23.67
CA VAL A 168 -12.38 1.25 -23.53
C VAL A 168 -11.77 1.52 -24.90
N VAL A 169 -10.96 2.57 -25.01
CA VAL A 169 -10.27 2.98 -26.23
C VAL A 169 -8.79 2.65 -26.21
N TYR A 170 -8.24 2.43 -25.01
CA TYR A 170 -6.84 2.04 -24.81
C TYR A 170 -6.69 1.21 -23.53
N THR A 171 -5.81 0.18 -23.59
CA THR A 171 -5.45 -0.68 -22.45
C THR A 171 -3.95 -0.84 -22.37
#